data_88d9af30a610148af7fa876140dfb900
#
_entry.id   88d9af30a610148af7fa876140dfb900
#
_cell.length_a   1.000
_cell.length_b   1.000
_cell.length_c   1.000
_cell.angle_alpha   90.00
_cell.angle_beta   90.00
_cell.angle_gamma   90.00
#
_symmetry.space_group_name_H-M   'P 1'
#
loop_
_entity.id
_entity.type
_entity.pdbx_description
1 polymer ?
#
loop_
_entity_poly.entity_id
_entity_poly.type
_entity_poly.pdbx_seq_one_letter_code
_entity_poly.pdbx_strand_id
1 'polypeptide(L)'
;MSKGKSKSIVVLAILALLSPVFWQVPSILKEKNLAISPVWQVSQFETADINQTRGWHQTSFEKALAKIAWNRPVIAGEKLFKNTLILIDPNLYFFGEHPRERLEPQAREKLLFINLPFLLWGLYLLLPNKKWSSIFTGSVFLFAALGLTNNLAGLVLSAVLLYPVSLAALKLFQTKPVWFCAYSALSIFSFIHWFINYV
;
A
#
# COMPACT_ATOMS: atom_id res chain seq x y z
N MET A 1 3.15 -24.26 22.88
CA MET A 1 3.16 -22.89 22.29
C MET A 1 3.66 -21.92 23.34
N SER A 2 4.72 -21.15 23.08
CA SER A 2 5.31 -20.27 24.11
C SER A 2 4.34 -19.11 24.40
N LYS A 3 4.22 -18.73 25.69
CA LYS A 3 3.38 -17.60 26.17
C LYS A 3 3.57 -16.28 25.38
N GLY A 4 4.70 -16.09 24.73
CA GLY A 4 4.99 -14.90 23.91
C GLY A 4 4.23 -14.87 22.58
N LYS A 5 4.04 -16.01 21.90
CA LYS A 5 3.32 -16.08 20.61
C LYS A 5 1.82 -15.77 20.77
N SER A 6 1.22 -16.21 21.89
CA SER A 6 -0.18 -15.93 22.19
C SER A 6 -0.46 -14.43 22.35
N LYS A 7 0.40 -13.72 23.08
CA LYS A 7 0.25 -12.26 23.28
C LYS A 7 0.37 -11.46 21.97
N SER A 8 1.29 -11.84 21.09
CA SER A 8 1.45 -11.18 19.79
C SER A 8 0.21 -11.34 18.90
N ILE A 9 -0.42 -12.51 18.92
CA ILE A 9 -1.64 -12.78 18.14
C ILE A 9 -2.80 -11.92 18.67
N VAL A 10 -2.94 -11.80 19.98
CA VAL A 10 -4.02 -10.99 20.58
C VAL A 10 -3.83 -9.50 20.23
N VAL A 11 -2.63 -8.96 20.33
CA VAL A 11 -2.35 -7.56 19.97
C VAL A 11 -2.63 -7.33 18.48
N LEU A 12 -2.21 -8.25 17.61
CA LEU A 12 -2.49 -8.16 16.18
C LEU A 12 -4.00 -8.18 15.90
N ALA A 13 -4.75 -9.07 16.55
CA ALA A 13 -6.20 -9.16 16.39
C ALA A 13 -6.92 -7.87 16.84
N ILE A 14 -6.53 -7.30 17.97
CA ILE A 14 -7.10 -6.04 18.47
C ILE A 14 -6.81 -4.90 17.48
N LEU A 15 -5.57 -4.78 17.01
CA LEU A 15 -5.21 -3.73 16.04
C LEU A 15 -5.93 -3.93 14.70
N ALA A 16 -6.13 -5.16 14.26
CA ALA A 16 -6.90 -5.44 13.06
C ALA A 16 -8.36 -5.00 13.22
N LEU A 17 -8.99 -5.30 14.36
CA LEU A 17 -10.38 -4.89 14.65
C LEU A 17 -10.53 -3.37 14.78
N LEU A 18 -9.52 -2.69 15.34
CA LEU A 18 -9.48 -1.24 15.46
C LEU A 18 -8.96 -0.54 14.19
N SER A 19 -8.69 -1.29 13.13
CA SER A 19 -8.23 -0.71 11.87
C SER A 19 -9.38 -0.56 10.89
N PRO A 20 -9.49 0.57 10.18
CA PRO A 20 -10.44 0.75 9.08
C PRO A 20 -10.40 -0.35 8.04
N VAL A 21 -9.23 -0.96 7.80
CA VAL A 21 -9.02 -2.09 6.87
C VAL A 21 -10.08 -3.17 7.05
N PHE A 22 -10.32 -3.61 8.28
CA PHE A 22 -11.23 -4.72 8.55
C PHE A 22 -12.68 -4.40 8.13
N TRP A 23 -13.11 -3.16 8.38
CA TRP A 23 -14.48 -2.72 8.12
C TRP A 23 -14.74 -2.36 6.66
N GLN A 24 -13.68 -2.06 5.91
CA GLN A 24 -13.77 -1.74 4.48
C GLN A 24 -13.79 -2.98 3.57
N VAL A 25 -13.43 -4.17 4.07
CA VAL A 25 -13.41 -5.40 3.28
C VAL A 25 -14.72 -5.63 2.52
N PRO A 26 -15.93 -5.55 3.14
CA PRO A 26 -17.16 -5.82 2.42
C PRO A 26 -17.45 -4.82 1.29
N SER A 27 -17.12 -3.54 1.46
CA SER A 27 -17.34 -2.52 0.45
C SER A 27 -16.37 -2.68 -0.73
N ILE A 28 -15.09 -2.92 -0.45
CA ILE A 28 -14.06 -3.10 -1.47
C ILE A 28 -14.31 -4.38 -2.29
N LEU A 29 -14.76 -5.46 -1.67
CA LEU A 29 -15.11 -6.70 -2.39
C LEU A 29 -16.34 -6.57 -3.27
N LYS A 30 -17.22 -5.59 -2.99
CA LYS A 30 -18.38 -5.26 -3.84
C LYS A 30 -18.01 -4.36 -5.03
N GLU A 31 -16.87 -3.70 -5.00
CA GLU A 31 -16.36 -2.93 -6.14
C GLU A 31 -16.09 -3.88 -7.32
N LYS A 32 -17.01 -3.90 -8.30
CA LYS A 32 -16.93 -4.79 -9.48
C LYS A 32 -15.74 -4.51 -10.41
N ASN A 33 -15.06 -3.38 -10.24
CA ASN A 33 -14.00 -2.92 -11.13
C ASN A 33 -12.61 -3.32 -10.60
N LEU A 34 -12.36 -4.62 -10.48
CA LEU A 34 -11.00 -5.16 -10.41
C LEU A 34 -10.36 -5.11 -11.81
N ALA A 35 -10.15 -3.91 -12.31
CA ALA A 35 -9.45 -3.74 -13.58
C ALA A 35 -7.97 -4.12 -13.37
N ILE A 36 -7.65 -5.37 -13.69
CA ILE A 36 -6.27 -5.83 -13.79
C ILE A 36 -5.72 -5.31 -15.11
N SER A 37 -4.73 -4.43 -15.05
CA SER A 37 -4.02 -3.92 -16.22
C SER A 37 -2.53 -4.24 -16.10
N PRO A 38 -2.11 -5.47 -16.42
CA PRO A 38 -0.72 -5.88 -16.28
C PRO A 38 0.22 -4.96 -17.06
N VAL A 39 1.38 -4.70 -16.49
CA VAL A 39 2.35 -3.76 -17.09
C VAL A 39 2.83 -4.17 -18.48
N TRP A 40 2.78 -5.47 -18.80
CA TRP A 40 3.12 -6.00 -20.14
C TRP A 40 2.02 -5.80 -21.18
N GLN A 41 0.78 -5.47 -20.78
CA GLN A 41 -0.29 -5.09 -21.70
C GLN A 41 -0.10 -3.64 -22.11
N VAL A 42 0.21 -3.43 -23.38
CA VAL A 42 0.31 -2.12 -24.00
C VAL A 42 -1.01 -1.86 -24.74
N SER A 43 -1.71 -0.80 -24.37
CA SER A 43 -2.96 -0.41 -24.99
C SER A 43 -2.75 0.07 -26.43
N GLN A 44 -3.83 0.13 -27.21
CA GLN A 44 -3.78 0.69 -28.58
C GLN A 44 -3.32 2.16 -28.57
N PHE A 45 -3.77 2.95 -27.56
CA PHE A 45 -3.36 4.35 -27.39
C PHE A 45 -1.87 4.48 -27.13
N GLU A 46 -1.33 3.68 -26.22
CA GLU A 46 0.11 3.68 -25.94
C GLU A 46 0.93 3.24 -27.15
N THR A 47 0.42 2.27 -27.90
CA THR A 47 1.06 1.84 -29.16
C THR A 47 1.05 2.95 -30.21
N ALA A 48 -0.04 3.70 -30.31
CA ALA A 48 -0.14 4.85 -31.20
C ALA A 48 0.82 5.96 -30.77
N ASP A 49 0.89 6.29 -29.48
CA ASP A 49 1.79 7.29 -28.91
C ASP A 49 3.26 6.92 -29.13
N ILE A 50 3.63 5.66 -28.92
CA ILE A 50 4.97 5.14 -29.25
C ILE A 50 5.32 5.39 -30.72
N ASN A 51 4.40 5.04 -31.61
CA ASN A 51 4.63 5.16 -33.05
C ASN A 51 4.71 6.63 -33.48
N GLN A 52 3.85 7.49 -32.92
CA GLN A 52 3.86 8.93 -33.16
C GLN A 52 5.17 9.56 -32.68
N THR A 53 5.59 9.26 -31.46
CA THR A 53 6.85 9.80 -30.89
C THR A 53 8.07 9.34 -31.68
N ARG A 54 8.10 8.08 -32.12
CA ARG A 54 9.17 7.59 -33.02
C ARG A 54 9.17 8.29 -34.39
N GLY A 55 8.01 8.68 -34.86
CA GLY A 55 7.84 9.39 -36.14
C GLY A 55 8.35 10.82 -36.13
N TRP A 56 8.43 11.48 -34.97
CA TRP A 56 8.89 12.87 -34.85
C TRP A 56 10.41 13.03 -35.02
N HIS A 57 11.19 11.96 -34.86
CA HIS A 57 12.65 12.02 -34.99
C HIS A 57 13.09 11.98 -36.47
N GLN A 58 13.87 12.98 -36.89
CA GLN A 58 14.20 13.15 -38.29
C GLN A 58 15.50 12.46 -38.68
N THR A 59 16.51 12.49 -37.81
CA THR A 59 17.85 11.91 -38.11
C THR A 59 17.86 10.38 -37.86
N SER A 60 18.76 9.68 -38.56
CA SER A 60 18.93 8.23 -38.39
C SER A 60 19.37 7.84 -36.98
N PHE A 61 20.17 8.68 -36.34
CA PHE A 61 20.64 8.48 -34.97
C PHE A 61 19.48 8.64 -33.96
N GLU A 62 18.69 9.71 -34.09
CA GLU A 62 17.53 9.96 -33.26
C GLU A 62 16.50 8.82 -33.40
N LYS A 63 16.25 8.34 -34.61
CA LYS A 63 15.38 7.18 -34.86
C LYS A 63 15.88 5.92 -34.17
N ALA A 64 17.19 5.67 -34.13
CA ALA A 64 17.78 4.55 -33.44
C ALA A 64 17.60 4.67 -31.92
N LEU A 65 17.86 5.84 -31.35
CA LEU A 65 17.64 6.11 -29.92
C LEU A 65 16.17 6.02 -29.55
N ALA A 66 15.27 6.55 -30.38
CA ALA A 66 13.83 6.49 -30.16
C ALA A 66 13.30 5.04 -30.14
N LYS A 67 13.85 4.16 -30.97
CA LYS A 67 13.49 2.72 -30.95
C LYS A 67 13.91 2.05 -29.66
N ILE A 68 15.00 2.47 -29.03
CA ILE A 68 15.49 1.94 -27.76
C ILE A 68 14.68 2.55 -26.60
N ALA A 69 14.51 3.86 -26.57
CA ALA A 69 13.86 4.57 -25.49
C ALA A 69 12.33 4.33 -25.44
N TRP A 70 11.70 4.25 -26.64
CA TRP A 70 10.24 4.07 -26.77
C TRP A 70 9.93 2.68 -27.30
N ASN A 71 10.15 1.66 -26.50
CA ASN A 71 9.80 0.28 -26.80
C ASN A 71 8.93 -0.32 -25.68
N ARG A 72 8.27 -1.42 -26.00
CA ARG A 72 7.35 -2.08 -25.04
C ARG A 72 8.01 -2.43 -23.69
N PRO A 73 9.23 -2.97 -23.61
CA PRO A 73 9.89 -3.24 -22.34
C PRO A 73 10.14 -1.99 -21.50
N VAL A 74 10.53 -0.87 -22.12
CA VAL A 74 10.77 0.40 -21.39
C VAL A 74 9.46 0.93 -20.81
N ILE A 75 8.38 0.92 -21.59
CA ILE A 75 7.06 1.33 -21.11
C ILE A 75 6.54 0.41 -20.01
N ALA A 76 6.74 -0.90 -20.13
CA ALA A 76 6.41 -1.84 -19.07
C ALA A 76 7.23 -1.57 -17.80
N GLY A 77 8.50 -1.23 -17.94
CA GLY A 77 9.37 -0.82 -16.83
C GLY A 77 8.91 0.48 -16.17
N GLU A 78 8.54 1.48 -16.96
CA GLU A 78 8.00 2.75 -16.46
C GLU A 78 6.68 2.54 -15.71
N LYS A 79 5.75 1.76 -16.27
CA LYS A 79 4.51 1.37 -15.60
C LYS A 79 4.78 0.65 -14.28
N LEU A 80 5.70 -0.31 -14.29
CA LEU A 80 6.07 -1.04 -13.09
C LEU A 80 6.62 -0.11 -12.02
N PHE A 81 7.50 0.80 -12.40
CA PHE A 81 8.09 1.79 -11.48
C PHE A 81 7.00 2.72 -10.91
N LYS A 82 6.15 3.29 -11.77
CA LYS A 82 5.03 4.14 -11.36
C LYS A 82 4.08 3.42 -10.41
N ASN A 83 3.66 2.19 -10.75
CA ASN A 83 2.78 1.38 -9.92
C ASN A 83 3.43 1.06 -8.56
N THR A 84 4.74 0.77 -8.55
CA THR A 84 5.48 0.53 -7.32
C THR A 84 5.48 1.77 -6.43
N LEU A 85 5.73 2.95 -6.98
CA LEU A 85 5.68 4.22 -6.23
C LEU A 85 4.30 4.46 -5.61
N ILE A 86 3.21 4.21 -6.36
CA ILE A 86 1.84 4.34 -5.84
C ILE A 86 1.62 3.39 -4.66
N LEU A 87 2.08 2.14 -4.77
CA LEU A 87 1.87 1.12 -3.73
C LEU A 87 2.71 1.33 -2.46
N ILE A 88 3.82 2.04 -2.54
CA ILE A 88 4.62 2.40 -1.35
C ILE A 88 4.27 3.77 -0.79
N ASP A 89 3.38 4.53 -1.45
CA ASP A 89 2.96 5.85 -0.99
C ASP A 89 2.16 5.74 0.32
N PRO A 90 2.60 6.39 1.41
CA PRO A 90 1.85 6.42 2.67
C PRO A 90 0.41 6.94 2.53
N ASN A 91 0.15 7.80 1.53
CA ASN A 91 -1.19 8.34 1.28
C ASN A 91 -2.21 7.23 1.00
N LEU A 92 -1.81 6.16 0.31
CA LEU A 92 -2.67 5.00 0.04
C LEU A 92 -3.19 4.33 1.32
N TYR A 93 -2.43 4.39 2.40
CA TYR A 93 -2.72 3.69 3.65
C TYR A 93 -3.39 4.57 4.70
N PHE A 94 -2.93 5.81 4.86
CA PHE A 94 -3.32 6.69 5.96
C PHE A 94 -4.32 7.76 5.54
N PHE A 95 -4.38 8.13 4.27
CA PHE A 95 -5.22 9.23 3.79
C PHE A 95 -6.20 8.81 2.68
N GLY A 96 -6.20 7.54 2.30
CA GLY A 96 -7.14 6.95 1.36
C GLY A 96 -6.81 7.17 -0.11
N GLU A 97 -6.55 8.40 -0.53
CA GLU A 97 -6.21 8.78 -1.90
C GLU A 97 -5.30 10.02 -1.90
N HIS A 98 -4.65 10.26 -3.02
CA HIS A 98 -3.85 11.47 -3.18
C HIS A 98 -4.71 12.72 -2.93
N PRO A 99 -4.24 13.73 -2.18
CA PRO A 99 -5.03 14.92 -1.82
C PRO A 99 -5.69 15.65 -2.99
N ARG A 100 -5.13 15.53 -4.21
CA ARG A 100 -5.67 16.15 -5.43
C ARG A 100 -6.79 15.34 -6.10
N GLU A 101 -6.98 14.07 -5.72
CA GLU A 101 -7.93 13.14 -6.33
C GLU A 101 -9.14 12.88 -5.44
N ARG A 102 -9.24 13.56 -4.31
CA ARG A 102 -10.38 13.46 -3.40
C ARG A 102 -11.61 14.16 -3.99
N LEU A 103 -12.26 13.48 -4.93
CA LEU A 103 -13.53 13.96 -5.50
C LEU A 103 -14.73 13.58 -4.65
N GLU A 104 -14.59 12.62 -3.72
CA GLU A 104 -15.67 12.18 -2.84
C GLU A 104 -15.20 12.05 -1.39
N PRO A 105 -16.05 12.41 -0.40
CA PRO A 105 -15.72 12.38 1.03
C PRO A 105 -15.75 10.95 1.63
N GLN A 106 -15.50 9.91 0.85
CA GLN A 106 -15.43 8.55 1.38
C GLN A 106 -14.05 8.31 1.97
N ALA A 107 -14.00 8.16 3.29
CA ALA A 107 -12.74 7.80 3.94
C ALA A 107 -12.32 6.39 3.54
N ARG A 108 -11.31 6.36 2.70
CA ARG A 108 -10.67 5.12 2.25
C ARG A 108 -9.38 4.85 3.01
N GLU A 109 -9.25 5.46 4.17
CA GLU A 109 -8.13 5.23 5.10
C GLU A 109 -8.13 3.76 5.52
N LYS A 110 -7.02 3.08 5.35
CA LYS A 110 -6.87 1.67 5.73
C LYS A 110 -6.25 1.52 7.11
N LEU A 111 -5.40 2.47 7.47
CA LEU A 111 -4.74 2.53 8.77
C LEU A 111 -4.99 3.89 9.40
N LEU A 112 -5.28 3.91 10.70
CA LEU A 112 -5.40 5.16 11.45
C LEU A 112 -4.03 5.87 11.49
N PHE A 113 -4.03 7.19 11.33
CA PHE A 113 -2.81 8.00 11.32
C PHE A 113 -1.98 7.83 12.60
N ILE A 114 -2.61 7.57 13.73
CA ILE A 114 -1.93 7.28 15.00
C ILE A 114 -1.00 6.06 14.91
N ASN A 115 -1.20 5.18 13.93
CA ASN A 115 -0.35 4.00 13.72
C ASN A 115 0.93 4.32 12.94
N LEU A 116 1.07 5.50 12.35
CA LEU A 116 2.24 5.85 11.52
C LEU A 116 3.57 5.77 12.30
N PRO A 117 3.72 6.34 13.51
CA PRO A 117 4.95 6.20 14.28
C PRO A 117 5.27 4.74 14.62
N PHE A 118 4.24 3.94 14.91
CA PHE A 118 4.38 2.52 15.21
C PHE A 118 4.74 1.70 13.98
N LEU A 119 4.22 2.08 12.81
CA LEU A 119 4.63 1.48 11.55
C LEU A 119 6.12 1.71 11.29
N LEU A 120 6.59 2.94 11.40
CA LEU A 120 8.00 3.28 11.19
C LEU A 120 8.92 2.54 12.17
N TRP A 121 8.55 2.52 13.45
CA TRP A 121 9.31 1.79 14.47
C TRP A 121 9.26 0.28 14.23
N GLY A 122 8.12 -0.28 13.89
CA GLY A 122 7.97 -1.69 13.59
C GLY A 122 8.73 -2.12 12.35
N LEU A 123 8.74 -1.30 11.30
CA LEU A 123 9.58 -1.51 10.11
C LEU A 123 11.06 -1.54 10.49
N TYR A 124 11.53 -0.58 11.31
CA TYR A 124 12.90 -0.58 11.82
C TYR A 124 13.23 -1.90 12.56
N LEU A 125 12.32 -2.39 13.42
CA LEU A 125 12.51 -3.66 14.12
C LEU A 125 12.55 -4.88 13.19
N LEU A 126 11.89 -4.79 12.03
CA LEU A 126 11.81 -5.87 11.04
C LEU A 126 12.88 -5.80 9.95
N LEU A 127 13.63 -4.71 9.82
CA LEU A 127 14.69 -4.59 8.81
C LEU A 127 15.64 -5.80 8.78
N PRO A 128 16.05 -6.39 9.93
CA PRO A 128 16.89 -7.58 9.93
C PRO A 128 16.16 -8.86 9.50
N ASN A 129 14.82 -8.85 9.46
CA ASN A 129 14.02 -10.04 9.15
C ASN A 129 13.82 -10.20 7.64
N LYS A 130 14.75 -10.91 7.00
CA LYS A 130 14.74 -11.17 5.55
C LYS A 130 13.43 -11.79 5.05
N LYS A 131 12.79 -12.67 5.83
CA LYS A 131 11.53 -13.33 5.42
C LYS A 131 10.39 -12.33 5.27
N TRP A 132 10.19 -11.47 6.27
CA TRP A 132 9.13 -10.48 6.20
C TRP A 132 9.39 -9.45 5.09
N SER A 133 10.62 -8.95 5.00
CA SER A 133 11.03 -8.01 3.95
C SER A 133 10.77 -8.60 2.55
N SER A 134 11.12 -9.86 2.31
CA SER A 134 10.85 -10.53 1.03
C SER A 134 9.37 -10.68 0.73
N ILE A 135 8.54 -11.00 1.74
CA ILE A 135 7.08 -11.09 1.57
C ILE A 135 6.50 -9.73 1.18
N PHE A 136 6.84 -8.69 1.92
CA PHE A 136 6.32 -7.35 1.65
C PHE A 136 6.77 -6.85 0.28
N THR A 137 8.07 -6.88 0.00
CA THR A 137 8.63 -6.43 -1.29
C THR A 137 8.08 -7.27 -2.45
N GLY A 138 7.98 -8.58 -2.29
CA GLY A 138 7.40 -9.47 -3.29
C GLY A 138 5.93 -9.17 -3.56
N SER A 139 5.14 -8.87 -2.52
CA SER A 139 3.74 -8.48 -2.67
C SER A 139 3.58 -7.15 -3.40
N VAL A 140 4.36 -6.14 -3.04
CA VAL A 140 4.37 -4.83 -3.73
C VAL A 140 4.72 -5.02 -5.19
N PHE A 141 5.78 -5.76 -5.49
CA PHE A 141 6.23 -6.00 -6.86
C PHE A 141 5.19 -6.79 -7.69
N LEU A 142 4.57 -7.80 -7.10
CA LEU A 142 3.51 -8.59 -7.75
C LEU A 142 2.30 -7.71 -8.10
N PHE A 143 1.81 -6.91 -7.15
CA PHE A 143 0.69 -6.02 -7.40
C PHE A 143 1.04 -4.93 -8.42
N ALA A 144 2.23 -4.36 -8.35
CA ALA A 144 2.71 -3.40 -9.34
C ALA A 144 2.77 -4.01 -10.75
N ALA A 145 3.27 -5.25 -10.88
CA ALA A 145 3.35 -5.96 -12.15
C ALA A 145 1.96 -6.29 -12.73
N LEU A 146 1.00 -6.63 -11.88
CA LEU A 146 -0.39 -6.87 -12.27
C LEU A 146 -1.18 -5.56 -12.52
N GLY A 147 -0.60 -4.41 -12.24
CA GLY A 147 -1.28 -3.12 -12.35
C GLY A 147 -2.40 -2.93 -11.31
N LEU A 148 -2.35 -3.70 -10.22
CA LEU A 148 -3.28 -3.58 -9.11
C LEU A 148 -2.79 -2.46 -8.17
N THR A 149 -3.15 -1.22 -8.49
CA THR A 149 -2.83 -0.03 -7.68
C THR A 149 -4.06 0.54 -6.98
N ASN A 150 -5.14 -0.22 -6.95
CA ASN A 150 -6.43 0.14 -6.41
C ASN A 150 -6.59 -0.14 -4.91
N ASN A 151 -7.78 0.13 -4.40
CA ASN A 151 -8.14 -0.09 -2.99
C ASN A 151 -7.91 -1.52 -2.50
N LEU A 152 -8.09 -2.54 -3.36
CA LEU A 152 -7.86 -3.94 -2.97
C LEU A 152 -6.38 -4.20 -2.66
N ALA A 153 -5.47 -3.75 -3.52
CA ALA A 153 -4.03 -3.87 -3.24
C ALA A 153 -3.64 -3.13 -1.97
N GLY A 154 -4.15 -1.88 -1.81
CA GLY A 154 -3.96 -1.11 -0.59
C GLY A 154 -4.48 -1.82 0.66
N LEU A 155 -5.64 -2.49 0.58
CA LEU A 155 -6.19 -3.27 1.68
C LEU A 155 -5.31 -4.47 2.04
N VAL A 156 -4.89 -5.27 1.06
CA VAL A 156 -4.03 -6.44 1.31
C VAL A 156 -2.68 -6.02 1.87
N LEU A 157 -2.05 -5.00 1.29
CA LEU A 157 -0.77 -4.48 1.80
C LEU A 157 -0.92 -3.87 3.19
N SER A 158 -2.03 -3.20 3.50
CA SER A 158 -2.32 -2.69 4.84
C SER A 158 -2.40 -3.81 5.87
N ALA A 159 -3.01 -4.94 5.52
CA ALA A 159 -3.03 -6.11 6.41
C ALA A 159 -1.62 -6.64 6.69
N VAL A 160 -0.72 -6.62 5.70
CA VAL A 160 0.70 -6.97 5.90
C VAL A 160 1.40 -5.93 6.78
N LEU A 161 1.08 -4.63 6.62
CA LEU A 161 1.65 -3.54 7.40
C LEU A 161 1.14 -3.49 8.86
N LEU A 162 0.02 -4.12 9.18
CA LEU A 162 -0.41 -4.29 10.57
C LEU A 162 0.58 -5.13 11.41
N TYR A 163 1.33 -6.01 10.79
CA TYR A 163 2.31 -6.82 11.51
C TYR A 163 3.45 -5.99 12.14
N PRO A 164 4.16 -5.10 11.41
CA PRO A 164 5.12 -4.19 12.04
C PRO A 164 4.49 -3.28 13.10
N VAL A 165 3.29 -2.75 12.87
CA VAL A 165 2.58 -1.94 13.88
C VAL A 165 2.36 -2.75 15.16
N SER A 166 1.90 -4.00 15.05
CA SER A 166 1.66 -4.87 16.20
C SER A 166 2.94 -5.21 16.97
N LEU A 167 4.05 -5.40 16.27
CA LEU A 167 5.35 -5.64 16.90
C LEU A 167 5.82 -4.42 17.72
N ALA A 168 5.70 -3.21 17.15
CA ALA A 168 6.05 -1.99 17.86
C ALA A 168 5.16 -1.77 19.08
N ALA A 169 3.84 -1.96 18.94
CA ALA A 169 2.89 -1.87 20.05
C ALA A 169 3.19 -2.91 21.16
N LEU A 170 3.50 -4.14 20.78
CA LEU A 170 3.90 -5.19 21.73
C LEU A 170 5.19 -4.83 22.46
N LYS A 171 6.18 -4.29 21.76
CA LYS A 171 7.43 -3.81 22.33
C LYS A 171 7.18 -2.67 23.31
N LEU A 172 6.30 -1.73 22.95
CA LEU A 172 5.90 -0.64 23.85
C LEU A 172 5.21 -1.18 25.11
N PHE A 173 4.29 -2.13 24.98
CA PHE A 173 3.64 -2.79 26.11
C PHE A 173 4.64 -3.42 27.08
N GLN A 174 5.67 -4.09 26.54
CA GLN A 174 6.68 -4.76 27.34
C GLN A 174 7.64 -3.80 28.05
N THR A 175 7.96 -2.66 27.43
CA THR A 175 8.98 -1.73 27.93
C THR A 175 8.39 -0.54 28.67
N LYS A 176 7.24 -0.06 28.26
CA LYS A 176 6.61 1.17 28.78
C LYS A 176 5.08 1.04 28.80
N PRO A 177 4.49 0.26 29.71
CA PRO A 177 3.05 -0.06 29.71
C PRO A 177 2.15 1.19 29.79
N VAL A 178 2.57 2.24 30.51
CA VAL A 178 1.80 3.50 30.60
C VAL A 178 1.63 4.14 29.21
N TRP A 179 2.70 4.20 28.41
CA TRP A 179 2.64 4.72 27.05
C TRP A 179 1.83 3.84 26.12
N PHE A 180 1.84 2.52 26.36
CA PHE A 180 0.96 1.60 25.64
C PHE A 180 -0.52 1.86 25.95
N CYS A 181 -0.88 2.14 27.21
CA CYS A 181 -2.23 2.53 27.57
C CYS A 181 -2.66 3.84 26.88
N ALA A 182 -1.79 4.84 26.86
CA ALA A 182 -2.04 6.10 26.15
C ALA A 182 -2.24 5.87 24.64
N TYR A 183 -1.38 5.09 23.99
CA TYR A 183 -1.52 4.71 22.61
C TYR A 183 -2.86 3.99 22.34
N SER A 184 -3.21 3.02 23.19
CA SER A 184 -4.45 2.25 23.04
C SER A 184 -5.68 3.15 23.17
N ALA A 185 -5.70 4.07 24.13
CA ALA A 185 -6.78 5.04 24.29
C ALA A 185 -6.91 5.96 23.08
N LEU A 186 -5.81 6.48 22.55
CA LEU A 186 -5.80 7.29 21.35
C LEU A 186 -6.24 6.51 20.11
N SER A 187 -5.84 5.24 20.00
CA SER A 187 -6.25 4.37 18.87
C SER A 187 -7.76 4.10 18.91
N ILE A 188 -8.31 3.82 20.10
CA ILE A 188 -9.76 3.62 20.28
C ILE A 188 -10.51 4.90 19.94
N PHE A 189 -10.06 6.05 20.45
CA PHE A 189 -10.68 7.35 20.16
C PHE A 189 -10.65 7.66 18.66
N SER A 190 -9.50 7.50 18.01
CA SER A 190 -9.36 7.71 16.57
C SER A 190 -10.24 6.76 15.76
N PHE A 191 -10.35 5.50 16.19
CA PHE A 191 -11.23 4.53 15.54
C PHE A 191 -12.71 4.90 15.70
N ILE A 192 -13.16 5.29 16.90
CA ILE A 192 -14.54 5.74 17.13
C ILE A 192 -14.85 6.96 16.28
N HIS A 193 -13.94 7.94 16.23
CA HIS A 193 -14.09 9.12 15.39
C HIS A 193 -14.23 8.75 13.92
N TRP A 194 -13.35 7.87 13.42
CA TRP A 194 -13.44 7.36 12.06
C TRP A 194 -14.77 6.64 11.81
N PHE A 195 -15.15 5.71 12.69
CA PHE A 195 -16.35 4.88 12.54
C PHE A 195 -17.63 5.73 12.49
N ILE A 196 -17.77 6.71 13.36
CA ILE A 196 -18.96 7.61 13.39
C ILE A 196 -19.06 8.44 12.11
N ASN A 197 -17.94 8.85 11.53
CA ASN A 197 -17.96 9.74 10.36
C ASN A 197 -18.06 8.99 9.02
N TYR A 198 -17.77 7.68 8.98
CA TYR A 198 -17.55 6.98 7.71
C TYR A 198 -18.24 5.61 7.58
N VAL A 199 -18.90 5.12 8.60
CA VAL A 199 -19.72 3.91 8.59
C VAL A 199 -21.17 4.24 8.89
#